data_c67cded792d7b0b75b815f673f67771c
#
_entry.id   c67cded792d7b0b75b815f673f67771c
#
_cell.length_a   1.000
_cell.length_b   1.000
_cell.length_c   1.000
_cell.angle_alpha   90.00
_cell.angle_beta   90.00
_cell.angle_gamma   90.00
#
_symmetry.space_group_name_H-M   'P 1'
#
loop_
_entity.id
_entity.type
_entity.pdbx_description
1 polymer ?
#
loop_
_entity_poly.entity_id
_entity_poly.type
_entity_poly.pdbx_seq_one_letter_code
_entity_poly.pdbx_strand_id
1 'polypeptide(L)'
;TGQTPGGVSPSGDGMPSDPTFTSVTTQDLTVTGQTITLHTASDAPANNDQLGTIEFKGNNSSGATIRYGSIYSQIKDTTHGEDDSALWFVARKAGQHKPFVIMSYDGVYFFNDLPLILKSADGKTTRIKGASTTKRNINFPDSNGEVMVNDSGTVMATDLPTSDPNNQGQLWNDNGTVKISAG
;
A
#
# COMPACT_ATOMS: atom_id res chain seq x y z
N THR A 1 47.05 23.29 -7.42
CA THR A 1 47.27 22.37 -6.32
C THR A 1 45.90 21.98 -5.72
N GLY A 2 45.36 20.88 -6.25
CA GLY A 2 44.08 20.34 -5.81
C GLY A 2 44.23 19.62 -4.48
N GLN A 3 43.43 20.02 -3.50
CA GLN A 3 43.22 19.24 -2.29
C GLN A 3 42.15 18.19 -2.57
N THR A 4 42.55 16.95 -2.57
CA THR A 4 41.66 15.79 -2.54
C THR A 4 40.89 15.82 -1.21
N PRO A 5 39.56 15.65 -1.19
CA PRO A 5 38.84 15.47 0.06
C PRO A 5 39.36 14.18 0.71
N GLY A 6 39.89 14.31 1.94
CA GLY A 6 40.40 13.21 2.70
C GLY A 6 39.35 12.12 2.92
N GLY A 7 39.54 10.99 2.26
CA GLY A 7 38.84 9.78 2.61
C GLY A 7 39.26 9.34 3.99
N VAL A 8 38.35 9.28 4.95
CA VAL A 8 38.57 8.67 6.26
C VAL A 8 38.70 7.19 6.04
N SER A 9 39.94 6.70 6.06
CA SER A 9 40.23 5.29 6.10
C SER A 9 39.85 4.74 7.48
N PRO A 10 39.13 3.63 7.58
CA PRO A 10 38.82 3.01 8.87
C PRO A 10 40.06 2.25 9.38
N SER A 11 41.00 2.96 10.01
CA SER A 11 41.98 2.32 10.90
C SER A 11 41.37 2.32 12.29
N GLY A 12 41.13 1.12 12.81
CA GLY A 12 40.47 0.90 14.08
C GLY A 12 41.27 1.36 15.27
N ASP A 13 41.03 2.60 15.71
CA ASP A 13 41.34 3.06 17.06
C ASP A 13 40.54 4.36 17.30
N GLY A 14 39.45 4.23 18.04
CA GLY A 14 38.85 5.40 18.71
C GLY A 14 37.75 6.13 17.98
N MET A 15 37.03 5.54 17.04
CA MET A 15 35.74 6.12 16.65
C MET A 15 34.76 5.99 17.80
N PRO A 16 34.02 7.07 18.15
CA PRO A 16 32.86 6.92 19.05
C PRO A 16 31.95 5.86 18.47
N SER A 17 31.45 4.99 19.33
CA SER A 17 30.59 3.87 18.96
C SER A 17 29.27 4.28 18.25
N ASP A 18 29.04 5.59 18.14
CA ASP A 18 27.86 6.18 17.52
C ASP A 18 28.22 7.56 16.90
N PRO A 19 28.76 7.59 15.65
CA PRO A 19 29.06 8.86 15.00
C PRO A 19 27.75 9.57 14.63
N THR A 20 27.51 10.71 15.27
CA THR A 20 26.36 11.57 14.95
C THR A 20 26.69 12.49 13.78
N PHE A 21 25.95 12.37 12.69
CA PHE A 21 26.03 13.28 11.54
C PHE A 21 24.80 14.16 11.50
N THR A 22 24.97 15.47 11.32
CA THR A 22 23.85 16.40 11.11
C THR A 22 23.29 16.28 9.68
N SER A 23 24.13 15.88 8.72
CA SER A 23 23.72 15.58 7.36
C SER A 23 24.76 14.71 6.67
N VAL A 24 24.28 13.87 5.75
CA VAL A 24 25.13 13.14 4.79
C VAL A 24 24.75 13.60 3.40
N THR A 25 25.69 14.22 2.67
CA THR A 25 25.51 14.60 1.27
C THR A 25 26.44 13.76 0.42
N THR A 26 25.89 12.87 -0.39
CA THR A 26 26.63 11.97 -1.27
C THR A 26 25.80 11.70 -2.53
N GLN A 27 26.47 11.23 -3.60
CA GLN A 27 25.77 10.77 -4.80
C GLN A 27 25.11 9.40 -4.54
N ASP A 28 25.79 8.55 -3.77
CA ASP A 28 25.33 7.20 -3.43
C ASP A 28 25.48 6.97 -1.93
N LEU A 29 24.43 6.47 -1.29
CA LEU A 29 24.45 5.97 0.07
C LEU A 29 24.27 4.44 0.03
N THR A 30 25.32 3.70 0.38
CA THR A 30 25.24 2.24 0.53
C THR A 30 25.23 1.88 2.01
N VAL A 31 24.20 1.18 2.46
CA VAL A 31 24.07 0.63 3.80
C VAL A 31 24.29 -0.87 3.74
N THR A 32 25.39 -1.36 4.32
CA THR A 32 25.72 -2.78 4.33
C THR A 32 25.16 -3.53 5.55
N GLY A 33 24.57 -2.80 6.50
CA GLY A 33 23.87 -3.37 7.66
C GLY A 33 22.48 -3.88 7.30
N GLN A 34 21.83 -4.52 8.25
CA GLN A 34 20.50 -5.10 8.06
C GLN A 34 19.36 -4.09 8.27
N THR A 35 19.62 -2.97 8.93
CA THR A 35 18.57 -2.03 9.34
C THR A 35 18.96 -0.59 9.09
N ILE A 36 18.02 0.19 8.55
CA ILE A 36 18.02 1.66 8.57
C ILE A 36 16.93 2.09 9.53
N THR A 37 17.31 2.76 10.63
CA THR A 37 16.37 3.28 11.61
C THR A 37 16.12 4.77 11.35
N LEU A 38 14.86 5.13 11.09
CA LEU A 38 14.41 6.51 11.04
C LEU A 38 13.64 6.79 12.33
N HIS A 39 14.25 7.47 13.28
CA HIS A 39 13.71 7.72 14.60
C HIS A 39 13.39 9.19 14.80
N THR A 40 12.15 9.50 15.12
CA THR A 40 11.70 10.82 15.55
C THR A 40 11.43 10.76 17.05
N ALA A 41 12.34 11.33 17.84
CA ALA A 41 12.14 11.45 19.28
C ALA A 41 11.18 12.62 19.57
N SER A 42 10.22 12.39 20.47
CA SER A 42 9.30 13.41 20.96
C SER A 42 9.07 13.21 22.45
N ASP A 43 9.19 14.29 23.23
CA ASP A 43 8.85 14.28 24.66
C ASP A 43 7.34 14.31 24.90
N ALA A 44 6.56 14.59 23.86
CA ALA A 44 5.08 14.63 23.89
C ALA A 44 4.52 14.00 22.60
N PRO A 45 4.65 12.67 22.42
CA PRO A 45 4.12 12.00 21.25
C PRO A 45 2.58 12.10 21.23
N ALA A 46 2.02 12.35 20.03
CA ALA A 46 0.59 12.49 19.83
C ALA A 46 0.10 11.66 18.65
N ASN A 47 -1.19 11.34 18.64
CA ASN A 47 -1.84 10.70 17.51
C ASN A 47 -1.74 11.62 16.28
N ASN A 48 -1.39 11.02 15.15
CA ASN A 48 -1.09 11.64 13.86
C ASN A 48 0.30 12.30 13.75
N ASP A 49 1.17 12.17 14.74
CA ASP A 49 2.56 12.55 14.57
C ASP A 49 3.21 11.70 13.47
N GLN A 50 3.93 12.39 12.59
CA GLN A 50 4.68 11.75 11.51
C GLN A 50 6.06 11.35 12.05
N LEU A 51 6.35 10.08 11.91
CA LEU A 51 7.67 9.51 12.17
C LEU A 51 8.59 9.65 10.94
N GLY A 52 9.77 9.09 10.96
CA GLY A 52 10.76 9.24 9.90
C GLY A 52 10.18 9.16 8.47
N THR A 53 10.74 9.95 7.56
CA THR A 53 10.25 10.08 6.18
C THR A 53 11.36 9.79 5.18
N ILE A 54 11.03 9.05 4.13
CA ILE A 54 11.82 8.94 2.90
C ILE A 54 11.15 9.80 1.83
N GLU A 55 11.85 10.81 1.29
CA GLU A 55 11.34 11.71 0.25
C GLU A 55 12.02 11.45 -1.09
N PHE A 56 11.22 11.41 -2.14
CA PHE A 56 11.67 11.32 -3.53
C PHE A 56 11.51 12.70 -4.18
N LYS A 57 12.63 13.37 -4.47
CA LYS A 57 12.67 14.70 -5.04
C LYS A 57 13.30 14.73 -6.42
N GLY A 58 12.90 15.68 -7.23
CA GLY A 58 13.47 15.95 -8.55
C GLY A 58 13.08 17.36 -9.01
N ASN A 59 13.68 17.82 -10.10
CA ASN A 59 13.35 19.13 -10.64
C ASN A 59 12.13 19.02 -11.58
N ASN A 60 11.29 20.05 -11.54
CA ASN A 60 10.23 20.23 -12.53
C ASN A 60 10.75 20.97 -13.78
N SER A 61 9.90 21.25 -14.74
CA SER A 61 10.25 21.94 -16.00
C SER A 61 10.71 23.39 -15.80
N SER A 62 10.45 24.01 -14.63
CA SER A 62 10.97 25.34 -14.27
C SER A 62 12.30 25.28 -13.53
N GLY A 63 12.86 24.08 -13.29
CA GLY A 63 14.09 23.89 -12.52
C GLY A 63 13.89 23.87 -11.00
N ALA A 64 12.66 24.06 -10.50
CA ALA A 64 12.39 24.01 -9.07
C ALA A 64 12.42 22.59 -8.53
N THR A 65 13.09 22.37 -7.38
CA THR A 65 13.11 21.08 -6.70
C THR A 65 11.75 20.79 -6.06
N ILE A 66 11.13 19.70 -6.49
CA ILE A 66 9.80 19.28 -6.07
C ILE A 66 9.88 17.89 -5.42
N ARG A 67 9.12 17.67 -4.35
CA ARG A 67 8.85 16.33 -3.83
C ARG A 67 7.80 15.67 -4.71
N TYR A 68 8.15 14.57 -5.35
CA TYR A 68 7.24 13.78 -6.19
C TYR A 68 6.56 12.65 -5.43
N GLY A 69 7.20 12.12 -4.40
CA GLY A 69 6.66 11.08 -3.55
C GLY A 69 7.31 11.04 -2.18
N SER A 70 6.68 10.31 -1.26
CA SER A 70 7.25 10.00 0.05
C SER A 70 6.67 8.72 0.62
N ILE A 71 7.44 8.10 1.51
CA ILE A 71 7.02 7.01 2.38
C ILE A 71 7.29 7.48 3.81
N TYR A 72 6.30 7.39 4.68
CA TYR A 72 6.48 7.71 6.10
C TYR A 72 5.55 6.87 6.98
N SER A 73 5.91 6.69 8.23
CA SER A 73 5.03 6.15 9.25
C SER A 73 4.35 7.27 10.04
N GLN A 74 3.15 7.01 10.54
CA GLN A 74 2.37 7.91 11.35
C GLN A 74 1.82 7.19 12.57
N ILE A 75 1.93 7.78 13.74
CA ILE A 75 1.32 7.28 14.97
C ILE A 75 -0.21 7.34 14.82
N LYS A 76 -0.90 6.27 15.18
CA LYS A 76 -2.36 6.22 15.25
C LYS A 76 -2.86 6.17 16.68
N ASP A 77 -2.17 5.46 17.53
CA ASP A 77 -2.41 5.43 18.97
C ASP A 77 -1.08 5.49 19.72
N THR A 78 -1.01 6.31 20.76
CA THR A 78 0.16 6.46 21.63
C THR A 78 -0.01 5.74 22.96
N THR A 79 -1.13 5.04 23.18
CA THR A 79 -1.42 4.34 24.45
C THR A 79 -0.43 3.21 24.64
N HIS A 80 0.32 3.23 25.74
CA HIS A 80 1.31 2.19 26.02
C HIS A 80 0.67 0.80 26.09
N GLY A 81 1.19 -0.11 25.29
CA GLY A 81 0.67 -1.47 25.12
C GLY A 81 -0.45 -1.62 24.10
N GLU A 82 -0.95 -0.49 23.55
CA GLU A 82 -1.94 -0.43 22.46
C GLU A 82 -1.42 0.45 21.31
N ASP A 83 -0.09 0.63 21.22
CA ASP A 83 0.57 1.50 20.25
C ASP A 83 0.28 1.06 18.83
N ASP A 84 -0.37 1.91 18.05
CA ASP A 84 -0.71 1.66 16.65
C ASP A 84 -0.02 2.63 15.70
N SER A 85 0.23 2.17 14.50
CA SER A 85 0.80 2.99 13.43
C SER A 85 0.21 2.67 12.06
N ALA A 86 0.42 3.59 11.13
CA ALA A 86 0.13 3.38 9.72
C ALA A 86 1.32 3.80 8.85
N LEU A 87 1.59 3.01 7.81
CA LEU A 87 2.59 3.32 6.79
C LEU A 87 1.90 3.96 5.58
N TRP A 88 2.36 5.15 5.21
CA TRP A 88 1.78 5.98 4.17
C TRP A 88 2.66 6.01 2.93
N PHE A 89 2.06 5.76 1.78
CA PHE A 89 2.65 5.96 0.47
C PHE A 89 1.95 7.14 -0.20
N VAL A 90 2.72 8.18 -0.48
CA VAL A 90 2.20 9.44 -0.99
C VAL A 90 2.82 9.74 -2.34
N ALA A 91 2.02 10.13 -3.30
CA ALA A 91 2.46 10.59 -4.61
C ALA A 91 1.94 12.00 -4.90
N ARG A 92 2.58 12.66 -5.88
CA ARG A 92 2.13 13.97 -6.36
C ARG A 92 1.17 13.80 -7.53
N LYS A 93 0.00 14.44 -7.44
CA LYS A 93 -1.00 14.49 -8.51
C LYS A 93 -1.54 15.93 -8.63
N ALA A 94 -1.50 16.48 -9.83
CA ALA A 94 -1.98 17.85 -10.10
C ALA A 94 -1.44 18.90 -9.11
N GLY A 95 -0.13 18.85 -8.85
CA GLY A 95 0.53 19.80 -7.96
C GLY A 95 0.37 19.55 -6.46
N GLN A 96 -0.41 18.56 -6.04
CA GLN A 96 -0.69 18.25 -4.63
C GLN A 96 -0.13 16.89 -4.23
N HIS A 97 0.31 16.78 -2.96
CA HIS A 97 0.64 15.50 -2.35
C HIS A 97 -0.64 14.80 -1.89
N LYS A 98 -0.85 13.59 -2.37
CA LYS A 98 -2.04 12.79 -2.02
C LYS A 98 -1.62 11.38 -1.63
N PRO A 99 -2.16 10.83 -0.54
CA PRO A 99 -1.96 9.42 -0.24
C PRO A 99 -2.59 8.58 -1.35
N PHE A 100 -1.92 7.49 -1.72
CA PHE A 100 -2.49 6.52 -2.65
C PHE A 100 -2.62 5.13 -2.01
N VAL A 101 -1.77 4.78 -1.05
CA VAL A 101 -1.90 3.59 -0.23
C VAL A 101 -1.59 3.94 1.22
N ILE A 102 -2.40 3.42 2.14
CA ILE A 102 -2.10 3.40 3.57
C ILE A 102 -2.21 1.95 4.02
N MET A 103 -1.22 1.49 4.77
CA MET A 103 -1.19 0.17 5.40
C MET A 103 -1.22 0.37 6.92
N SER A 104 -2.21 -0.18 7.58
CA SER A 104 -2.38 -0.16 9.03
C SER A 104 -2.78 -1.54 9.54
N TYR A 105 -2.89 -1.72 10.86
CA TYR A 105 -3.27 -2.99 11.46
C TYR A 105 -4.66 -3.49 11.00
N ASP A 106 -5.57 -2.59 10.67
CA ASP A 106 -6.94 -2.89 10.27
C ASP A 106 -7.12 -3.05 8.74
N GLY A 107 -6.05 -2.87 7.94
CA GLY A 107 -6.11 -3.13 6.52
C GLY A 107 -5.20 -2.31 5.62
N VAL A 108 -5.41 -2.50 4.33
CA VAL A 108 -4.76 -1.74 3.26
C VAL A 108 -5.81 -0.90 2.55
N TYR A 109 -5.61 0.41 2.56
CA TYR A 109 -6.54 1.39 1.99
C TYR A 109 -5.98 1.98 0.71
N PHE A 110 -6.77 1.95 -0.36
CA PHE A 110 -6.50 2.62 -1.63
C PHE A 110 -7.33 3.91 -1.70
N PHE A 111 -6.68 5.04 -1.93
CA PHE A 111 -7.30 6.37 -1.92
C PHE A 111 -7.46 6.95 -3.32
N ASN A 112 -8.24 8.03 -3.41
CA ASN A 112 -8.42 8.82 -4.63
C ASN A 112 -8.97 8.03 -5.82
N ASP A 113 -9.94 7.14 -5.58
CA ASP A 113 -10.56 6.27 -6.59
C ASP A 113 -9.57 5.40 -7.35
N LEU A 114 -8.43 5.09 -6.74
CA LEU A 114 -7.46 4.20 -7.34
C LEU A 114 -8.00 2.77 -7.30
N PRO A 115 -8.09 2.09 -8.44
CA PRO A 115 -8.44 0.69 -8.45
C PRO A 115 -7.26 -0.17 -7.99
N LEU A 116 -7.55 -1.29 -7.32
CA LEU A 116 -6.58 -2.38 -7.28
C LEU A 116 -6.52 -3.00 -8.68
N ILE A 117 -5.36 -2.92 -9.32
CA ILE A 117 -5.14 -3.46 -10.66
C ILE A 117 -4.29 -4.72 -10.54
N LEU A 118 -4.87 -5.86 -10.87
CA LEU A 118 -4.17 -7.13 -10.99
C LEU A 118 -3.80 -7.31 -12.47
N LYS A 119 -2.49 -7.41 -12.74
CA LYS A 119 -1.96 -7.57 -14.10
C LYS A 119 -1.44 -8.99 -14.29
N SER A 120 -1.93 -9.68 -15.30
CA SER A 120 -1.43 -10.99 -15.70
C SER A 120 -0.15 -10.88 -16.54
N ALA A 121 0.57 -11.99 -16.72
CA ALA A 121 1.81 -12.04 -17.48
C ALA A 121 1.62 -11.66 -18.97
N ASP A 122 0.43 -11.92 -19.54
CA ASP A 122 0.06 -11.55 -20.91
C ASP A 122 -0.38 -10.09 -21.05
N GLY A 123 -0.26 -9.29 -19.98
CA GLY A 123 -0.56 -7.86 -19.99
C GLY A 123 -2.03 -7.50 -19.77
N LYS A 124 -2.94 -8.47 -19.65
CA LYS A 124 -4.34 -8.21 -19.30
C LYS A 124 -4.48 -7.72 -17.86
N THR A 125 -5.52 -6.96 -17.59
CA THR A 125 -5.73 -6.35 -16.28
C THR A 125 -7.12 -6.62 -15.75
N THR A 126 -7.19 -7.01 -14.48
CA THR A 126 -8.42 -7.00 -13.69
C THR A 126 -8.40 -5.79 -12.77
N ARG A 127 -9.48 -5.03 -12.73
CA ARG A 127 -9.60 -3.84 -11.88
C ARG A 127 -10.71 -4.06 -10.84
N ILE A 128 -10.34 -3.90 -9.57
CA ILE A 128 -11.31 -3.85 -8.46
C ILE A 128 -11.38 -2.37 -8.04
N LYS A 129 -12.50 -1.72 -8.28
CA LYS A 129 -12.71 -0.32 -7.96
C LYS A 129 -13.94 -0.16 -7.07
N GLY A 130 -13.78 0.55 -5.95
CA GLY A 130 -14.91 1.00 -5.15
C GLY A 130 -15.57 2.22 -5.80
N ALA A 131 -16.85 2.12 -6.12
CA ALA A 131 -17.65 3.23 -6.66
C ALA A 131 -18.78 3.62 -5.70
N SER A 132 -18.67 3.30 -4.41
CA SER A 132 -19.73 3.47 -3.44
C SER A 132 -19.50 4.66 -2.52
N THR A 133 -20.53 5.46 -2.28
CA THR A 133 -20.56 6.50 -1.25
C THR A 133 -20.86 5.93 0.13
N THR A 134 -21.20 4.65 0.23
CA THR A 134 -21.49 3.93 1.48
C THR A 134 -20.57 2.73 1.61
N LYS A 135 -20.29 2.32 2.86
CA LYS A 135 -19.48 1.12 3.15
C LYS A 135 -20.19 -0.12 2.57
N ARG A 136 -19.48 -0.86 1.75
CA ARG A 136 -19.94 -2.15 1.19
C ARG A 136 -18.87 -3.20 1.41
N ASN A 137 -19.29 -4.39 1.84
CA ASN A 137 -18.41 -5.53 2.00
C ASN A 137 -18.63 -6.48 0.81
N ILE A 138 -17.54 -6.95 0.23
CA ILE A 138 -17.54 -8.08 -0.70
C ILE A 138 -16.92 -9.24 0.10
N ASN A 139 -17.75 -10.19 0.50
CA ASN A 139 -17.29 -11.36 1.21
C ASN A 139 -17.04 -12.49 0.20
N PHE A 140 -15.82 -13.02 0.22
CA PHE A 140 -15.52 -14.25 -0.50
C PHE A 140 -15.80 -15.43 0.42
N PRO A 141 -16.39 -16.54 -0.09
CA PRO A 141 -16.62 -17.72 0.73
C PRO A 141 -15.29 -18.34 1.17
N ASP A 142 -15.28 -18.94 2.35
CA ASP A 142 -14.13 -19.69 2.88
C ASP A 142 -14.02 -21.10 2.23
N SER A 143 -14.27 -21.17 0.94
CA SER A 143 -14.18 -22.36 0.12
C SER A 143 -13.76 -22.00 -1.29
N ASN A 144 -13.28 -22.99 -2.03
CA ASN A 144 -12.99 -22.78 -3.45
C ASN A 144 -14.29 -22.39 -4.18
N GLY A 145 -14.25 -21.24 -4.83
CA GLY A 145 -15.39 -20.72 -5.57
C GLY A 145 -14.95 -19.66 -6.56
N GLU A 146 -15.77 -19.42 -7.57
CA GLU A 146 -15.57 -18.34 -8.54
C GLU A 146 -16.48 -17.17 -8.22
N VAL A 147 -15.95 -15.95 -8.37
CA VAL A 147 -16.77 -14.75 -8.32
C VAL A 147 -17.37 -14.53 -9.71
N MET A 148 -18.68 -14.58 -9.80
CA MET A 148 -19.38 -14.24 -11.04
C MET A 148 -19.13 -12.77 -11.38
N VAL A 149 -18.54 -12.50 -12.53
CA VAL A 149 -18.36 -11.15 -13.07
C VAL A 149 -19.30 -10.95 -14.26
N ASN A 150 -19.84 -9.75 -14.31
CA ASN A 150 -20.67 -9.32 -15.42
C ASN A 150 -19.76 -8.90 -16.58
N ASP A 151 -19.91 -9.54 -17.73
CA ASP A 151 -19.36 -9.05 -19.00
C ASP A 151 -20.49 -8.39 -19.81
N SER A 152 -20.32 -7.10 -20.09
CA SER A 152 -21.26 -6.31 -20.91
C SER A 152 -22.71 -6.26 -20.41
N GLY A 153 -22.92 -6.30 -19.10
CA GLY A 153 -24.27 -6.24 -18.50
C GLY A 153 -24.95 -7.62 -18.31
N THR A 154 -24.29 -8.70 -18.64
CA THR A 154 -24.83 -10.06 -18.53
C THR A 154 -24.16 -10.81 -17.38
N VAL A 155 -24.93 -11.30 -16.41
CA VAL A 155 -24.43 -12.22 -15.39
C VAL A 155 -24.34 -13.61 -16.02
N MET A 156 -23.14 -14.14 -16.16
CA MET A 156 -22.91 -15.47 -16.68
C MET A 156 -22.80 -16.47 -15.52
N ALA A 157 -23.65 -17.48 -15.53
CA ALA A 157 -23.59 -18.62 -14.62
C ALA A 157 -23.46 -19.89 -15.47
N THR A 158 -22.24 -20.24 -15.87
CA THR A 158 -21.97 -21.29 -16.87
C THR A 158 -22.08 -22.70 -16.32
N ASP A 159 -21.83 -22.90 -15.03
CA ASP A 159 -21.69 -24.22 -14.41
C ASP A 159 -22.79 -24.50 -13.37
N LEU A 160 -24.02 -24.02 -13.63
CA LEU A 160 -25.14 -24.33 -12.77
C LEU A 160 -25.51 -25.84 -12.89
N PRO A 161 -25.78 -26.52 -11.77
CA PRO A 161 -26.34 -27.88 -11.81
C PRO A 161 -27.58 -27.95 -12.71
N THR A 162 -27.72 -29.01 -13.49
CA THR A 162 -28.87 -29.23 -14.39
C THR A 162 -30.03 -30.01 -13.76
N SER A 163 -29.89 -30.36 -12.49
CA SER A 163 -30.93 -30.92 -11.63
C SER A 163 -30.94 -30.20 -10.29
N ASP A 164 -32.05 -30.25 -9.57
CA ASP A 164 -32.15 -29.65 -8.24
C ASP A 164 -31.08 -30.25 -7.32
N PRO A 165 -30.14 -29.40 -6.78
CA PRO A 165 -29.06 -29.88 -5.93
C PRO A 165 -29.51 -30.26 -4.52
N ASN A 166 -30.77 -30.09 -4.16
CA ASN A 166 -31.31 -30.27 -2.81
C ASN A 166 -30.51 -29.52 -1.74
N ASN A 167 -30.03 -28.33 -2.09
CA ASN A 167 -29.25 -27.45 -1.21
C ASN A 167 -29.94 -26.08 -1.17
N GLN A 168 -30.56 -25.75 -0.07
CA GLN A 168 -31.38 -24.56 0.08
C GLN A 168 -30.62 -23.29 -0.32
N GLY A 169 -31.20 -22.50 -1.23
CA GLY A 169 -30.66 -21.26 -1.71
C GLY A 169 -29.67 -21.37 -2.87
N GLN A 170 -29.28 -22.59 -3.28
CA GLN A 170 -28.40 -22.79 -4.43
C GLN A 170 -29.14 -22.57 -5.75
N LEU A 171 -28.52 -21.86 -6.69
CA LEU A 171 -29.03 -21.70 -8.05
C LEU A 171 -28.78 -22.96 -8.87
N TRP A 172 -29.74 -23.32 -9.73
CA TRP A 172 -29.62 -24.42 -10.68
C TRP A 172 -30.37 -24.09 -11.98
N ASN A 173 -30.03 -24.81 -13.05
CA ASN A 173 -30.62 -24.64 -14.38
C ASN A 173 -31.62 -25.76 -14.68
N ASP A 174 -32.89 -25.43 -14.66
CA ASP A 174 -33.95 -26.32 -15.07
C ASP A 174 -34.29 -26.05 -16.55
N ASN A 175 -33.60 -26.76 -17.45
CA ASN A 175 -33.83 -26.66 -18.90
C ASN A 175 -33.88 -25.24 -19.44
N GLY A 176 -32.91 -24.39 -19.04
CA GLY A 176 -32.80 -22.99 -19.45
C GLY A 176 -33.48 -21.99 -18.51
N THR A 177 -34.14 -22.45 -17.46
CA THR A 177 -34.71 -21.60 -16.40
C THR A 177 -33.87 -21.67 -15.14
N VAL A 178 -33.36 -20.53 -14.68
CA VAL A 178 -32.65 -20.47 -13.40
C VAL A 178 -33.64 -20.56 -12.25
N LYS A 179 -33.46 -21.55 -11.40
CA LYS A 179 -34.25 -21.79 -10.19
C LYS A 179 -33.40 -21.72 -8.93
N ILE A 180 -34.05 -21.57 -7.80
CA ILE A 180 -33.47 -21.66 -6.47
C ILE A 180 -33.91 -22.98 -5.86
N SER A 181 -32.96 -23.78 -5.38
CA SER A 181 -33.27 -25.02 -4.66
C SER A 181 -33.96 -24.70 -3.33
N ALA A 182 -34.97 -25.44 -2.99
CA ALA A 182 -35.67 -25.34 -1.72
C ALA A 182 -35.04 -26.20 -0.61
N GLY A 183 -34.10 -27.09 -0.96
CA GLY A 183 -33.47 -28.07 -0.09
C GLY A 183 -34.13 -29.42 -0.13
#